data_557514e146734b72511401ed2f43bfff
#
_entry.id   557514e146734b72511401ed2f43bfff
#
_cell.length_a   1.000
_cell.length_b   1.000
_cell.length_c   1.000
_cell.angle_alpha   90.00
_cell.angle_beta   90.00
_cell.angle_gamma   90.00
#
_symmetry.space_group_name_H-M   'P 1'
#
loop_
_entity.id
_entity.type
_entity.pdbx_description
1 polymer ?
#
loop_
_entity_poly.entity_id
_entity_poly.type
_entity_poly.pdbx_seq_one_letter_code
_entity_poly.pdbx_strand_id
1 'polypeptide(L)'
;HSFSLTTFDPSGKLNQVERSSDASAKGTPVIAILRHDTILMASPQVCPSAFIEDDGTARFVRITPDIIVSHSGLSADGRVLVQIAQRVAVQHKYTFDENIQIDILLEEISLLFQEYTIKAAARPFGCTLIVAHLPSIGDHDLGVKPAIYQVDPSGA
;
A
#
# COMPACT_ATOMS: atom_id res chain seq x y z
N HIS A 1 23.26 14.41 16.66
CA HIS A 1 22.09 14.04 15.86
C HIS A 1 22.50 13.98 14.40
N SER A 2 22.64 12.79 13.83
CA SER A 2 22.87 12.60 12.40
C SER A 2 21.59 12.97 11.64
N PHE A 3 21.63 14.06 10.87
CA PHE A 3 20.55 14.45 9.97
C PHE A 3 20.56 13.66 8.64
N SER A 4 21.44 12.68 8.51
CA SER A 4 21.51 11.85 7.32
C SER A 4 20.32 10.89 7.27
N LEU A 5 19.54 10.95 6.19
CA LEU A 5 18.37 10.10 5.95
C LEU A 5 18.76 8.63 5.65
N THR A 6 20.00 8.42 5.21
CA THR A 6 20.49 7.16 4.65
C THR A 6 21.60 6.51 5.49
N THR A 7 21.91 7.04 6.67
CA THR A 7 22.97 6.51 7.51
C THR A 7 22.42 5.53 8.53
N PHE A 8 23.02 4.36 8.57
CA PHE A 8 22.73 3.38 9.63
C PHE A 8 23.22 3.90 10.98
N ASP A 9 22.46 3.66 12.01
CA ASP A 9 22.88 3.90 13.38
C ASP A 9 23.85 2.77 13.85
N PRO A 10 24.50 2.91 15.02
CA PRO A 10 25.37 1.88 15.54
C PRO A 10 24.70 0.51 15.78
N SER A 11 23.38 0.46 15.85
CA SER A 11 22.58 -0.77 15.97
C SER A 11 22.23 -1.40 14.62
N GLY A 12 22.64 -0.77 13.50
CA GLY A 12 22.35 -1.25 12.15
C GLY A 12 20.97 -0.89 11.63
N LYS A 13 20.26 0.03 12.27
CA LYS A 13 18.93 0.48 11.86
C LYS A 13 18.96 1.80 11.11
N LEU A 14 17.99 2.01 10.23
CA LEU A 14 17.73 3.29 9.58
C LEU A 14 16.66 4.04 10.37
N ASN A 15 17.07 5.05 11.14
CA ASN A 15 16.18 5.81 12.02
C ASN A 15 14.97 6.43 11.30
N GLN A 16 15.11 6.80 10.02
CA GLN A 16 14.01 7.38 9.26
C GLN A 16 12.95 6.33 8.87
N VAL A 17 13.37 5.11 8.57
CA VAL A 17 12.45 3.99 8.30
C VAL A 17 11.68 3.61 9.58
N GLU A 18 12.35 3.53 10.72
CA GLU A 18 11.71 3.28 12.02
C GLU A 18 10.64 4.34 12.34
N ARG A 19 10.98 5.63 12.17
CA ARG A 19 10.02 6.74 12.37
C ARG A 19 8.85 6.67 11.39
N SER A 20 9.09 6.21 10.19
CA SER A 20 8.06 6.03 9.16
C SER A 20 7.11 4.89 9.53
N SER A 21 7.65 3.78 10.03
CA SER A 21 6.87 2.66 10.55
C SER A 21 6.03 3.08 11.77
N ASP A 22 6.61 3.85 12.69
CA ASP A 22 5.88 4.42 13.83
C ASP A 22 4.73 5.35 13.39
N ALA A 23 4.95 6.13 12.33
CA ALA A 23 3.92 7.00 11.78
C ALA A 23 2.79 6.20 11.13
N SER A 24 3.13 5.12 10.41
CA SER A 24 2.13 4.23 9.80
C SER A 24 1.27 3.53 10.85
N ALA A 25 1.87 3.11 11.96
CA ALA A 25 1.17 2.45 13.07
C ALA A 25 0.18 3.37 13.81
N LYS A 26 0.36 4.69 13.73
CA LYS A 26 -0.56 5.68 14.33
C LYS A 26 -1.75 6.04 13.45
N GLY A 27 -1.80 5.49 12.24
CA GLY A 27 -2.90 5.75 11.31
C GLY A 27 -4.20 5.05 11.68
N THR A 28 -5.23 5.34 10.91
CA THR A 28 -6.51 4.64 11.05
C THR A 28 -6.33 3.16 10.70
N PRO A 29 -6.71 2.23 11.58
CA PRO A 29 -6.49 0.81 11.33
C PRO A 29 -7.32 0.31 10.15
N VAL A 30 -6.75 -0.64 9.42
CA VAL A 30 -7.43 -1.41 8.39
C VAL A 30 -7.33 -2.88 8.77
N ILE A 31 -8.45 -3.58 8.74
CA ILE A 31 -8.51 -5.02 8.98
C ILE A 31 -8.88 -5.71 7.67
N ALA A 32 -8.18 -6.76 7.33
CA ALA A 32 -8.50 -7.61 6.19
C ALA A 32 -8.52 -9.08 6.62
N ILE A 33 -9.56 -9.80 6.23
CA ILE A 33 -9.77 -11.21 6.59
C ILE A 33 -10.06 -11.97 5.32
N LEU A 34 -9.31 -13.04 5.11
CA LEU A 34 -9.54 -14.00 4.03
C LEU A 34 -10.22 -15.25 4.58
N ARG A 35 -11.31 -15.66 3.94
CA ARG A 35 -11.97 -16.93 4.20
C ARG A 35 -12.44 -17.57 2.90
N HIS A 36 -11.89 -18.74 2.57
CA HIS A 36 -12.12 -19.41 1.28
C HIS A 36 -11.89 -18.45 0.10
N ASP A 37 -12.93 -18.13 -0.64
CA ASP A 37 -12.89 -17.28 -1.84
C ASP A 37 -13.46 -15.86 -1.58
N THR A 38 -13.44 -15.43 -0.32
CA THR A 38 -13.99 -14.12 0.07
C THR A 38 -12.97 -13.35 0.91
N ILE A 39 -12.75 -12.10 0.55
CA ILE A 39 -11.96 -11.17 1.33
C ILE A 39 -12.89 -10.10 1.90
N LEU A 40 -12.87 -9.94 3.21
CA LEU A 40 -13.54 -8.85 3.92
C LEU A 40 -12.49 -7.83 4.34
N MET A 41 -12.69 -6.59 3.95
CA MET A 41 -11.87 -5.46 4.43
C MET A 41 -12.74 -4.48 5.20
N ALA A 42 -12.25 -3.99 6.32
CA ALA A 42 -12.95 -3.02 7.16
C ALA A 42 -11.98 -1.97 7.72
N SER A 43 -12.46 -0.75 7.84
CA SER A 43 -11.74 0.36 8.47
C SER A 43 -12.75 1.32 9.09
N PRO A 44 -12.51 1.85 10.30
CA PRO A 44 -13.38 2.86 10.86
C PRO A 44 -13.27 4.15 10.05
N GLN A 45 -14.41 4.76 9.77
CA GLN A 45 -14.48 6.12 9.24
C GLN A 45 -14.67 7.06 10.41
N VAL A 46 -13.60 7.79 10.76
CA VAL A 46 -13.63 8.73 11.87
C VAL A 46 -13.80 10.14 11.29
N CYS A 47 -14.92 10.77 11.60
CA CYS A 47 -15.12 12.19 11.35
C CYS A 47 -14.70 12.96 12.61
N PRO A 48 -13.55 13.65 12.62
CA PRO A 48 -13.01 14.27 13.84
C PRO A 48 -13.81 15.48 14.32
N SER A 49 -14.70 16.01 13.51
CA SER A 49 -15.55 17.14 13.86
C SER A 49 -16.86 17.13 13.05
N ALA A 50 -17.95 17.58 13.68
CA ALA A 50 -19.25 17.76 13.00
C ALA A 50 -19.21 18.84 11.88
N PHE A 51 -18.15 19.62 11.81
CA PHE A 51 -17.93 20.65 10.78
C PHE A 51 -17.12 20.15 9.59
N ILE A 52 -16.62 18.91 9.64
CA ILE A 52 -15.89 18.29 8.54
C ILE A 52 -16.87 17.47 7.73
N GLU A 53 -17.08 17.89 6.50
CA GLU A 53 -17.84 17.12 5.52
C GLU A 53 -16.95 15.98 4.96
N ASP A 54 -17.53 14.80 4.81
CA ASP A 54 -16.83 13.68 4.18
C ASP A 54 -16.56 14.04 2.71
N ASP A 55 -15.29 14.06 2.33
CA ASP A 55 -14.87 14.38 0.97
C ASP A 55 -15.13 13.23 -0.03
N GLY A 56 -15.76 12.15 0.44
CA GLY A 56 -16.05 10.97 -0.38
C GLY A 56 -14.81 10.19 -0.79
N THR A 57 -13.64 10.49 -0.22
CA THR A 57 -12.41 9.77 -0.54
C THR A 57 -12.52 8.30 -0.11
N ALA A 58 -12.51 7.41 -1.09
CA ALA A 58 -12.64 5.98 -0.85
C ALA A 58 -11.44 5.44 -0.07
N ARG A 59 -11.73 4.77 1.06
CA ARG A 59 -10.74 4.05 1.87
C ARG A 59 -10.20 2.81 1.17
N PHE A 60 -11.05 2.19 0.37
CA PHE A 60 -10.77 0.99 -0.40
C PHE A 60 -10.83 1.35 -1.86
N VAL A 61 -9.70 1.27 -2.54
CA VAL A 61 -9.58 1.70 -3.94
C VAL A 61 -9.30 0.49 -4.80
N ARG A 62 -10.13 0.30 -5.82
CA ARG A 62 -9.93 -0.74 -6.81
C ARG A 62 -8.85 -0.30 -7.79
N ILE A 63 -7.82 -1.12 -7.96
CA ILE A 63 -6.73 -0.93 -8.92
C ILE A 63 -7.05 -1.65 -10.24
N THR A 64 -7.42 -2.93 -10.12
CA THR A 64 -7.92 -3.77 -11.22
C THR A 64 -9.24 -4.43 -10.79
N PRO A 65 -9.94 -5.17 -11.65
CA PRO A 65 -11.15 -5.90 -11.23
C PRO A 65 -10.94 -6.83 -10.04
N ASP A 66 -9.73 -7.37 -9.89
CA ASP A 66 -9.31 -8.41 -8.95
C ASP A 66 -8.40 -7.89 -7.82
N ILE A 67 -7.96 -6.63 -7.87
CA ILE A 67 -7.08 -6.05 -6.87
C ILE A 67 -7.70 -4.82 -6.23
N ILE A 68 -7.79 -4.83 -4.90
CA ILE A 68 -8.23 -3.70 -4.07
C ILE A 68 -7.11 -3.33 -3.10
N VAL A 69 -6.85 -2.04 -2.96
CA VAL A 69 -5.83 -1.50 -2.06
C VAL A 69 -6.46 -0.59 -1.02
N SER A 70 -5.96 -0.67 0.19
CA SER A 70 -6.22 0.29 1.26
C SER A 70 -4.91 0.68 1.93
N HIS A 71 -4.92 1.75 2.73
CA HIS A 71 -3.74 2.22 3.42
C HIS A 71 -4.04 2.59 4.88
N SER A 72 -3.03 2.43 5.74
CA SER A 72 -3.00 2.93 7.11
C SER A 72 -1.80 3.84 7.28
N GLY A 73 -1.91 4.88 8.09
CA GLY A 73 -0.85 5.87 8.32
C GLY A 73 -1.21 7.25 7.78
N LEU A 74 -0.25 7.96 7.23
CA LEU A 74 -0.43 9.30 6.65
C LEU A 74 -1.29 9.24 5.40
N SER A 75 -2.50 9.81 5.46
CA SER A 75 -3.48 9.76 4.36
C SER A 75 -2.97 10.39 3.06
N ALA A 76 -2.15 11.44 3.15
CA ALA A 76 -1.56 12.07 1.97
C ALA A 76 -0.62 11.13 1.22
N ASP A 77 0.25 10.42 1.96
CA ASP A 77 1.18 9.44 1.41
C ASP A 77 0.42 8.24 0.81
N GLY A 78 -0.58 7.74 1.54
CA GLY A 78 -1.42 6.64 1.07
C GLY A 78 -2.14 6.96 -0.23
N ARG A 79 -2.69 8.17 -0.37
CA ARG A 79 -3.33 8.61 -1.63
C ARG A 79 -2.34 8.64 -2.79
N VAL A 80 -1.13 9.15 -2.58
CA VAL A 80 -0.08 9.17 -3.61
C VAL A 80 0.28 7.76 -4.04
N LEU A 81 0.48 6.84 -3.10
CA LEU A 81 0.82 5.45 -3.40
C LEU A 81 -0.29 4.72 -4.16
N VAL A 82 -1.55 4.93 -3.76
CA VAL A 82 -2.70 4.37 -4.48
C VAL A 82 -2.77 4.89 -5.92
N GLN A 83 -2.53 6.20 -6.13
CA GLN A 83 -2.48 6.77 -7.48
C GLN A 83 -1.33 6.21 -8.32
N ILE A 84 -0.17 5.96 -7.69
CA ILE A 84 0.96 5.32 -8.38
C ILE A 84 0.59 3.88 -8.75
N ALA A 85 0.01 3.10 -7.84
CA ALA A 85 -0.45 1.74 -8.12
C ALA A 85 -1.45 1.70 -9.28
N GLN A 86 -2.42 2.63 -9.32
CA GLN A 86 -3.35 2.76 -10.44
C GLN A 86 -2.63 3.09 -11.75
N ARG A 87 -1.65 4.00 -11.71
CA ARG A 87 -0.86 4.38 -12.90
C ARG A 87 -0.06 3.20 -13.43
N VAL A 88 0.60 2.45 -12.56
CA VAL A 88 1.35 1.23 -12.91
C VAL A 88 0.43 0.21 -13.58
N ALA A 89 -0.74 -0.04 -13.00
CA ALA A 89 -1.71 -0.99 -13.56
C ALA A 89 -2.24 -0.55 -14.93
N VAL A 90 -2.55 0.74 -15.10
CA VAL A 90 -2.99 1.30 -16.39
C VAL A 90 -1.89 1.24 -17.43
N GLN A 91 -0.65 1.57 -17.05
CA GLN A 91 0.51 1.50 -17.96
C GLN A 91 0.78 0.07 -18.41
N HIS A 92 0.69 -0.90 -17.49
CA HIS A 92 0.82 -2.33 -17.81
C HIS A 92 -0.25 -2.76 -18.82
N LYS A 93 -1.51 -2.41 -18.53
CA LYS A 93 -2.63 -2.74 -19.42
C LYS A 93 -2.48 -2.10 -20.80
N TYR A 94 -1.99 -0.85 -20.86
CA TYR A 94 -1.74 -0.18 -22.13
C TYR A 94 -0.65 -0.86 -22.95
N THR A 95 0.38 -1.41 -22.29
CA THR A 95 1.52 -2.03 -22.98
C THR A 95 1.24 -3.47 -23.40
N PHE A 96 0.55 -4.24 -22.56
CA PHE A 96 0.39 -5.69 -22.74
C PHE A 96 -1.04 -6.12 -23.08
N ASP A 97 -2.01 -5.18 -23.04
CA ASP A 97 -3.45 -5.43 -23.23
C ASP A 97 -4.07 -6.42 -22.23
N GLU A 98 -3.40 -6.61 -21.09
CA GLU A 98 -3.87 -7.48 -20.00
C GLU A 98 -3.78 -6.79 -18.63
N ASN A 99 -4.55 -7.25 -17.66
CA ASN A 99 -4.48 -6.72 -16.30
C ASN A 99 -3.15 -7.12 -15.67
N ILE A 100 -2.56 -6.22 -14.87
CA ILE A 100 -1.32 -6.48 -14.17
C ILE A 100 -1.50 -7.62 -13.17
N GLN A 101 -0.55 -8.54 -13.13
CA GLN A 101 -0.50 -9.61 -12.14
C GLN A 101 -0.12 -9.04 -10.77
N ILE A 102 -0.63 -9.69 -9.72
CA ILE A 102 -0.42 -9.20 -8.35
C ILE A 102 1.05 -9.11 -7.98
N ASP A 103 1.86 -10.09 -8.36
CA ASP A 103 3.28 -10.16 -8.03
C ASP A 103 4.06 -9.00 -8.66
N ILE A 104 3.76 -8.66 -9.91
CA ILE A 104 4.37 -7.52 -10.62
C ILE A 104 3.99 -6.20 -9.93
N LEU A 105 2.71 -6.04 -9.57
CA LEU A 105 2.26 -4.84 -8.88
C LEU A 105 2.92 -4.67 -7.50
N LEU A 106 3.05 -5.76 -6.74
CA LEU A 106 3.70 -5.75 -5.44
C LEU A 106 5.18 -5.42 -5.55
N GLU A 107 5.87 -5.99 -6.54
CA GLU A 107 7.28 -5.70 -6.80
C GLU A 107 7.49 -4.21 -7.11
N GLU A 108 6.72 -3.63 -8.02
CA GLU A 108 6.80 -2.21 -8.37
C GLU A 108 6.53 -1.30 -7.17
N ILE A 109 5.54 -1.62 -6.34
CA ILE A 109 5.23 -0.86 -5.12
C ILE A 109 6.36 -1.01 -4.10
N SER A 110 6.88 -2.21 -3.86
CA SER A 110 7.97 -2.48 -2.93
C SER A 110 9.26 -1.76 -3.33
N LEU A 111 9.61 -1.80 -4.61
CA LEU A 111 10.74 -1.06 -5.16
C LEU A 111 10.59 0.45 -4.98
N LEU A 112 9.38 0.98 -5.16
CA LEU A 112 9.09 2.39 -4.91
C LEU A 112 9.31 2.76 -3.44
N PHE A 113 8.78 1.97 -2.50
CA PHE A 113 9.03 2.20 -1.08
C PHE A 113 10.52 2.18 -0.76
N GLN A 114 11.25 1.17 -1.26
CA GLN A 114 12.69 1.03 -1.06
C GLN A 114 13.45 2.24 -1.65
N GLU A 115 13.11 2.70 -2.85
CA GLU A 115 13.74 3.87 -3.46
C GLU A 115 13.67 5.08 -2.54
N TYR A 116 12.53 5.31 -1.89
CA TYR A 116 12.34 6.43 -0.97
C TYR A 116 13.08 6.27 0.36
N THR A 117 13.52 5.07 0.72
CA THR A 117 14.39 4.87 1.89
C THR A 117 15.84 5.27 1.65
N ILE A 118 16.30 5.22 0.40
CA ILE A 118 17.71 5.49 0.01
C ILE A 118 17.90 6.84 -0.67
N LYS A 119 16.83 7.48 -1.13
CA LYS A 119 16.89 8.75 -1.87
C LYS A 119 17.17 9.92 -0.92
N ALA A 120 18.32 10.55 -1.08
CA ALA A 120 18.84 11.57 -0.16
C ALA A 120 17.92 12.83 -0.01
N ALA A 121 17.07 13.13 -0.99
CA ALA A 121 16.19 14.30 -1.00
C ALA A 121 14.74 13.98 -0.63
N ALA A 122 14.41 12.72 -0.35
CA ALA A 122 13.05 12.28 -0.04
C ALA A 122 13.00 11.62 1.35
N ARG A 123 11.87 11.69 2.01
CA ARG A 123 11.59 10.89 3.20
C ARG A 123 10.87 9.59 2.81
N PRO A 124 11.02 8.52 3.59
CA PRO A 124 10.20 7.33 3.43
C PRO A 124 8.70 7.64 3.58
N PHE A 125 7.85 6.85 2.95
CA PHE A 125 6.41 6.96 3.09
C PHE A 125 5.97 6.56 4.50
N GLY A 126 5.16 7.39 5.15
CA GLY A 126 4.64 7.14 6.50
C GLY A 126 3.32 6.38 6.48
N CYS A 127 3.19 5.38 5.64
CA CYS A 127 1.98 4.56 5.55
C CYS A 127 2.32 3.13 5.13
N THR A 128 1.43 2.23 5.50
CA THR A 128 1.44 0.81 5.13
C THR A 128 0.29 0.57 4.16
N LEU A 129 0.52 -0.17 3.10
CA LEU A 129 -0.51 -0.61 2.18
C LEU A 129 -1.00 -2.02 2.52
N ILE A 130 -2.29 -2.24 2.39
CA ILE A 130 -2.92 -3.55 2.43
C ILE A 130 -3.52 -3.79 1.05
N VAL A 131 -3.07 -4.86 0.40
CA VAL A 131 -3.46 -5.24 -0.95
C VAL A 131 -4.25 -6.55 -0.87
N ALA A 132 -5.49 -6.51 -1.31
CA ALA A 132 -6.34 -7.69 -1.41
C ALA A 132 -6.45 -8.11 -2.88
N HIS A 133 -6.10 -9.35 -3.15
CA HIS A 133 -6.22 -9.97 -4.47
C HIS A 133 -7.24 -11.09 -4.43
N LEU A 134 -8.29 -10.93 -5.21
CA LEU A 134 -9.32 -11.93 -5.42
C LEU A 134 -9.35 -12.29 -6.92
N PRO A 135 -8.68 -13.39 -7.32
CA PRO A 135 -8.58 -13.77 -8.71
C PRO A 135 -9.97 -14.06 -9.33
N SER A 136 -10.09 -13.82 -10.61
CA SER A 136 -11.31 -14.12 -11.37
C SER A 136 -11.58 -15.62 -11.42
N ILE A 137 -12.83 -16.01 -11.65
CA ILE A 137 -13.25 -17.43 -11.64
C ILE A 137 -12.41 -18.30 -12.60
N GLY A 138 -11.96 -17.75 -13.74
CA GLY A 138 -11.08 -18.44 -14.69
C GLY A 138 -9.65 -18.66 -14.20
N ASP A 139 -9.16 -17.83 -13.26
CA ASP A 139 -7.81 -17.93 -12.72
C ASP A 139 -7.71 -18.98 -11.62
N HIS A 140 -8.82 -19.34 -10.99
CA HIS A 140 -8.88 -20.44 -10.02
C HIS A 140 -8.48 -21.79 -10.66
N ASP A 141 -8.82 -22.01 -11.94
CA ASP A 141 -8.43 -23.20 -12.68
C ASP A 141 -6.91 -23.27 -12.95
N LEU A 142 -6.23 -22.10 -12.90
CA LEU A 142 -4.77 -21.96 -13.01
C LEU A 142 -4.06 -22.07 -11.64
N GLY A 143 -4.80 -22.32 -10.55
CA GLY A 143 -4.27 -22.50 -9.21
C GLY A 143 -3.95 -21.19 -8.47
N VAL A 144 -4.34 -20.03 -9.01
CA VAL A 144 -4.21 -18.73 -8.33
C VAL A 144 -5.23 -18.66 -7.20
N LYS A 145 -4.76 -18.34 -6.00
CA LYS A 145 -5.60 -18.29 -4.79
C LYS A 145 -5.81 -16.86 -4.33
N PRO A 146 -6.97 -16.58 -3.70
CA PRO A 146 -7.16 -15.31 -2.99
C PRO A 146 -6.07 -15.09 -1.95
N ALA A 147 -5.56 -13.87 -1.86
CA ALA A 147 -4.50 -13.52 -0.94
C ALA A 147 -4.62 -12.09 -0.44
N ILE A 148 -4.03 -11.84 0.72
CA ILE A 148 -3.90 -10.51 1.31
C ILE A 148 -2.41 -10.28 1.54
N TYR A 149 -1.92 -9.14 1.09
CA TYR A 149 -0.54 -8.72 1.23
C TYR A 149 -0.47 -7.42 2.02
N GLN A 150 0.62 -7.24 2.73
CA GLN A 150 0.95 -6.00 3.40
C GLN A 150 2.31 -5.53 2.88
N VAL A 151 2.39 -4.26 2.52
CA VAL A 151 3.66 -3.60 2.16
C VAL A 151 3.90 -2.49 3.15
N ASP A 152 4.99 -2.58 3.90
CA ASP A 152 5.35 -1.62 4.94
C ASP A 152 6.29 -0.51 4.41
N PRO A 153 6.60 0.52 5.22
CA PRO A 153 7.49 1.61 4.81
C PRO A 153 8.92 1.20 4.44
N SER A 154 9.36 -0.01 4.76
CA SER A 154 10.67 -0.53 4.34
C SER A 154 10.67 -1.10 2.92
N GLY A 155 9.49 -1.38 2.37
CA GLY A 155 9.30 -2.06 1.10
C GLY A 155 9.21 -3.59 1.22
N ALA A 156 9.02 -4.09 2.45
CA ALA A 156 8.83 -5.52 2.71
C ALA A 156 7.35 -5.90 2.70
#